data_aeb98828c01d7905a69e84f05f0a9c4a
#
_entry.id   aeb98828c01d7905a69e84f05f0a9c4a
#
_cell.length_a   1.000
_cell.length_b   1.000
_cell.length_c   1.000
_cell.angle_alpha   90.00
_cell.angle_beta   90.00
_cell.angle_gamma   90.00
#
_symmetry.space_group_name_H-M   'P 1'
#
loop_
_entity.id
_entity.type
_entity.pdbx_description
1 polymer ?
#
loop_
_entity_poly.entity_id
_entity_poly.type
_entity_poly.pdbx_seq_one_letter_code
_entity_poly.pdbx_strand_id
1 'polypeptide(L)'
;MKSATVTPARRPGICYARTVDGQELPVIDVTNPAFFLTPPSDIEIATVIKKQDAEQQQFNRMPALLRKPALWLMSRRSILMRGVMGAHGTFLSGMNTYLMKLGPENLGPGFSELDRTLASSVPAISLRLRLQEIVRLLAESLAPVLAAHPHRNFQLINIAGGPSLDSINLLIRLHHDHPRLLPGRRIRIHVLDVESAGPVFGGRALSAMQAPGEPLEGLDITLEYTPYQWAEPQRLQSYLESLELQKAIVAVSSEGGLFDYGTDSLISGHLKILHAIVSEHMVVAVTTTPTEGPGCAFNQTSGARTISRTHEAFADLAAKSGWVVTGFARVLMNDVSVLNRTS
;
A
#
# COMPACT_ATOMS: atom_id res chain seq x y z
N MET A 1 19.88 9.32 30.48
CA MET A 1 20.92 8.96 29.52
C MET A 1 20.27 8.90 28.13
N LYS A 2 20.60 9.83 27.24
CA LYS A 2 20.14 9.78 25.82
C LYS A 2 20.92 8.63 25.17
N SER A 3 20.20 7.56 24.81
CA SER A 3 20.78 6.47 23.99
C SER A 3 21.30 7.10 22.70
N ALA A 4 22.58 6.93 22.44
CA ALA A 4 23.15 7.30 21.14
C ALA A 4 22.42 6.49 20.07
N THR A 5 21.68 7.16 19.21
CA THR A 5 21.04 6.56 18.04
C THR A 5 22.16 6.05 17.12
N VAL A 6 22.43 4.75 17.18
CA VAL A 6 23.32 4.10 16.22
C VAL A 6 22.61 4.20 14.87
N THR A 7 23.07 5.12 14.02
CA THR A 7 22.60 5.20 12.64
C THR A 7 23.04 3.92 11.94
N PRO A 8 22.12 3.10 11.43
CA PRO A 8 22.52 1.88 10.72
C PRO A 8 23.34 2.26 9.49
N ALA A 9 24.36 1.46 9.18
CA ALA A 9 25.15 1.65 7.96
C ALA A 9 24.20 1.54 6.76
N ARG A 10 24.12 2.59 5.95
CA ARG A 10 23.32 2.59 4.73
C ARG A 10 23.87 1.58 3.74
N ARG A 11 23.00 0.79 3.13
CA ARG A 11 23.39 -0.15 2.08
C ARG A 11 23.51 0.60 0.75
N PRO A 12 24.55 0.32 -0.07
CA PRO A 12 24.67 0.90 -1.41
C PRO A 12 23.46 0.61 -2.26
N GLY A 13 23.03 1.58 -3.08
CA GLY A 13 21.89 1.45 -3.99
C GLY A 13 20.51 1.41 -3.31
N ILE A 14 20.42 1.81 -2.03
CA ILE A 14 19.16 1.94 -1.31
C ILE A 14 19.01 3.37 -0.79
N CYS A 15 17.92 4.02 -1.16
CA CYS A 15 17.52 5.30 -0.60
C CYS A 15 16.99 5.15 0.82
N TYR A 16 17.14 6.19 1.63
CA TYR A 16 16.65 6.24 3.01
C TYR A 16 15.89 7.52 3.27
N ALA A 17 14.81 7.42 4.03
CA ALA A 17 14.03 8.55 4.50
C ALA A 17 13.79 8.48 6.01
N ARG A 18 13.52 9.63 6.65
CA ARG A 18 13.26 9.70 8.09
C ARG A 18 11.77 9.77 8.36
N THR A 19 11.32 8.98 9.34
CA THR A 19 9.98 9.05 9.90
C THR A 19 9.76 10.34 10.72
N VAL A 20 8.55 10.59 11.18
CA VAL A 20 8.23 11.78 12.00
C VAL A 20 9.00 11.78 13.31
N ASP A 21 9.19 10.62 13.92
CA ASP A 21 9.95 10.40 15.17
C ASP A 21 11.47 10.29 14.95
N GLY A 22 11.94 10.51 13.72
CA GLY A 22 13.37 10.62 13.39
C GLY A 22 14.06 9.29 13.07
N GLN A 23 13.34 8.16 13.07
CA GLN A 23 13.89 6.87 12.65
C GLN A 23 14.21 6.90 11.15
N GLU A 24 15.39 6.44 10.76
CA GLU A 24 15.77 6.31 9.36
C GLU A 24 15.37 4.92 8.85
N LEU A 25 14.58 4.89 7.76
CA LEU A 25 14.10 3.67 7.13
C LEU A 25 14.52 3.62 5.66
N PRO A 26 14.84 2.44 5.11
CA PRO A 26 15.06 2.29 3.67
C PRO A 26 13.75 2.58 2.92
N VAL A 27 13.83 3.24 1.77
CA VAL A 27 12.69 3.50 0.89
C VAL A 27 12.48 2.31 -0.02
N ILE A 28 11.25 1.79 -0.04
CA ILE A 28 10.90 0.62 -0.84
C ILE A 28 10.86 1.01 -2.32
N ASP A 29 11.65 0.30 -3.11
CA ASP A 29 11.67 0.33 -4.57
C ASP A 29 11.45 -1.10 -5.08
N VAL A 30 10.26 -1.36 -5.64
CA VAL A 30 9.89 -2.72 -6.12
C VAL A 30 10.69 -3.17 -7.35
N THR A 31 11.47 -2.28 -7.99
CA THR A 31 12.38 -2.63 -9.09
C THR A 31 13.75 -3.04 -8.58
N ASN A 32 14.08 -2.69 -7.34
CA ASN A 32 15.36 -3.03 -6.71
C ASN A 32 15.32 -4.45 -6.13
N PRO A 33 16.29 -5.33 -6.44
CA PRO A 33 16.34 -6.70 -5.93
C PRO A 33 16.29 -6.82 -4.39
N ALA A 34 16.69 -5.77 -3.65
CA ALA A 34 16.60 -5.76 -2.19
C ALA A 34 15.17 -5.77 -1.64
N PHE A 35 14.19 -5.33 -2.42
CA PHE A 35 12.78 -5.26 -2.01
C PHE A 35 11.87 -6.16 -2.86
N PHE A 36 12.32 -6.53 -4.06
CA PHE A 36 11.57 -7.43 -4.92
C PHE A 36 11.42 -8.80 -4.24
N LEU A 37 10.20 -9.29 -4.21
CA LEU A 37 9.87 -10.61 -3.68
C LEU A 37 9.40 -11.50 -4.82
N THR A 38 10.14 -12.55 -5.12
CA THR A 38 9.63 -13.62 -6.00
C THR A 38 8.44 -14.29 -5.31
N PRO A 39 7.28 -14.44 -5.99
CA PRO A 39 6.15 -15.14 -5.40
C PRO A 39 6.57 -16.52 -4.91
N PRO A 40 6.39 -16.81 -3.61
CA PRO A 40 6.76 -18.12 -3.07
C PRO A 40 5.83 -19.19 -3.64
N SER A 41 6.35 -20.40 -3.76
CA SER A 41 5.59 -21.57 -4.17
C SER A 41 4.54 -21.97 -3.12
N ASP A 42 3.51 -22.72 -3.52
CA ASP A 42 2.48 -23.22 -2.60
C ASP A 42 3.09 -24.03 -1.44
N ILE A 43 4.17 -24.77 -1.68
CA ILE A 43 4.89 -25.55 -0.66
C ILE A 43 5.55 -24.63 0.38
N GLU A 44 6.19 -23.55 -0.07
CA GLU A 44 6.80 -22.56 0.82
C GLU A 44 5.75 -21.85 1.67
N ILE A 45 4.63 -21.45 1.04
CA ILE A 45 3.49 -20.86 1.77
C ILE A 45 2.91 -21.81 2.78
N ALA A 46 2.65 -23.07 2.41
CA ALA A 46 2.15 -24.10 3.34
C ALA A 46 3.11 -24.30 4.51
N THR A 47 4.43 -24.22 4.27
CA THR A 47 5.45 -24.35 5.31
C THR A 47 5.38 -23.18 6.29
N VAL A 48 5.25 -21.93 5.78
CA VAL A 48 5.11 -20.73 6.61
C VAL A 48 3.83 -20.79 7.44
N ILE A 49 2.70 -21.17 6.83
CA ILE A 49 1.41 -21.32 7.53
C ILE A 49 1.54 -22.35 8.65
N LYS A 50 2.09 -23.54 8.36
CA LYS A 50 2.26 -24.60 9.37
C LYS A 50 3.12 -24.15 10.56
N LYS A 51 4.17 -23.36 10.29
CA LYS A 51 5.02 -22.79 11.35
C LYS A 51 4.21 -21.79 12.20
N GLN A 52 3.47 -20.88 11.58
CA GLN A 52 2.66 -19.90 12.28
C GLN A 52 1.55 -20.55 13.11
N ASP A 53 0.89 -21.57 12.57
CA ASP A 53 -0.14 -22.34 13.30
C ASP A 53 0.46 -23.02 14.53
N ALA A 54 1.65 -23.61 14.42
CA ALA A 54 2.34 -24.23 15.55
C ALA A 54 2.70 -23.20 16.65
N GLU A 55 3.19 -22.03 16.27
CA GLU A 55 3.50 -20.92 17.19
C GLU A 55 2.21 -20.41 17.86
N GLN A 56 1.14 -20.23 17.10
CA GLN A 56 -0.17 -19.83 17.63
C GLN A 56 -0.76 -20.87 18.59
N GLN A 57 -0.66 -22.17 18.25
CA GLN A 57 -1.09 -23.24 19.14
C GLN A 57 -0.28 -23.25 20.45
N GLN A 58 1.04 -23.05 20.36
CA GLN A 58 1.89 -22.94 21.54
C GLN A 58 1.49 -21.76 22.43
N PHE A 59 1.22 -20.61 21.83
CA PHE A 59 0.71 -19.44 22.55
C PHE A 59 -0.67 -19.72 23.20
N ASN A 60 -1.57 -20.40 22.47
CA ASN A 60 -2.91 -20.75 22.98
C ASN A 60 -2.89 -21.80 24.10
N ARG A 61 -1.83 -22.61 24.23
CA ARG A 61 -1.62 -23.52 25.38
C ARG A 61 -1.21 -22.78 26.67
N MET A 62 -0.75 -21.55 26.55
CA MET A 62 -0.42 -20.74 27.73
C MET A 62 -1.68 -20.46 28.54
N PRO A 63 -1.63 -20.53 29.91
CA PRO A 63 -2.75 -20.19 30.76
C PRO A 63 -3.33 -18.80 30.43
N ALA A 64 -4.65 -18.65 30.41
CA ALA A 64 -5.33 -17.43 30.00
C ALA A 64 -4.84 -16.18 30.78
N LEU A 65 -4.53 -16.36 32.07
CA LEU A 65 -4.00 -15.30 32.95
C LEU A 65 -2.64 -14.77 32.49
N LEU A 66 -1.83 -15.57 31.81
CA LEU A 66 -0.48 -15.20 31.37
C LEU A 66 -0.46 -14.63 29.94
N ARG A 67 -1.52 -14.85 29.15
CA ARG A 67 -1.56 -14.38 27.73
C ARG A 67 -1.52 -12.86 27.62
N LYS A 68 -2.33 -12.13 28.42
CA LYS A 68 -2.33 -10.66 28.41
C LYS A 68 -0.99 -10.05 28.83
N PRO A 69 -0.36 -10.46 29.96
CA PRO A 69 0.98 -10.02 30.31
C PRO A 69 2.04 -10.37 29.24
N ALA A 70 1.97 -11.56 28.62
CA ALA A 70 2.88 -11.96 27.57
C ALA A 70 2.75 -11.06 26.33
N LEU A 71 1.54 -10.82 25.84
CA LEU A 71 1.27 -9.91 24.73
C LEU A 71 1.76 -8.48 25.04
N TRP A 72 1.51 -8.00 26.26
CA TRP A 72 2.00 -6.68 26.68
C TRP A 72 3.53 -6.62 26.68
N LEU A 73 4.22 -7.64 27.17
CA LEU A 73 5.68 -7.70 27.16
C LEU A 73 6.22 -7.78 25.71
N MET A 74 5.59 -8.58 24.85
CA MET A 74 5.92 -8.67 23.43
C MET A 74 5.75 -7.31 22.73
N SER A 75 4.65 -6.60 22.97
CA SER A 75 4.41 -5.28 22.38
C SER A 75 5.41 -4.22 22.85
N ARG A 76 5.97 -4.35 24.04
CA ARG A 76 7.06 -3.45 24.50
C ARG A 76 8.37 -3.69 23.81
N ARG A 77 8.62 -4.90 23.32
CA ARG A 77 9.88 -5.32 22.68
C ARG A 77 9.82 -5.35 21.16
N SER A 78 8.63 -5.20 20.57
CA SER A 78 8.44 -5.23 19.13
C SER A 78 7.65 -4.01 18.67
N ILE A 79 8.16 -3.32 17.68
CA ILE A 79 7.51 -2.16 17.05
C ILE A 79 6.30 -2.63 16.26
N LEU A 80 6.45 -3.71 15.47
CA LEU A 80 5.38 -4.28 14.64
C LEU A 80 4.25 -4.86 15.50
N MET A 81 4.58 -5.61 16.57
CA MET A 81 3.57 -6.14 17.48
C MET A 81 2.77 -5.03 18.16
N ARG A 82 3.41 -3.94 18.55
CA ARG A 82 2.74 -2.77 19.10
C ARG A 82 1.74 -2.17 18.12
N GLY A 83 2.13 -2.05 16.85
CA GLY A 83 1.25 -1.58 15.78
C GLY A 83 0.05 -2.50 15.56
N VAL A 84 0.28 -3.82 15.49
CA VAL A 84 -0.79 -4.81 15.34
C VAL A 84 -1.77 -4.77 16.52
N MET A 85 -1.26 -4.70 17.74
CA MET A 85 -2.13 -4.61 18.92
C MET A 85 -2.90 -3.28 19.00
N GLY A 86 -2.29 -2.18 18.58
CA GLY A 86 -2.95 -0.86 18.54
C GLY A 86 -4.07 -0.80 17.48
N ALA A 87 -3.98 -1.63 16.44
CA ALA A 87 -4.97 -1.70 15.37
C ALA A 87 -6.15 -2.65 15.68
N HIS A 88 -6.16 -3.30 16.86
CA HIS A 88 -7.20 -4.29 17.17
C HIS A 88 -8.61 -3.68 17.08
N GLY A 89 -9.42 -4.21 16.19
CA GLY A 89 -10.78 -3.74 15.90
C GLY A 89 -10.88 -2.49 14.99
N THR A 90 -9.77 -2.04 14.41
CA THR A 90 -9.70 -0.94 13.44
C THR A 90 -8.89 -1.38 12.20
N PHE A 91 -8.02 -0.54 11.70
CA PHE A 91 -7.08 -0.83 10.60
C PHE A 91 -5.64 -0.57 11.03
N LEU A 92 -4.69 -1.24 10.40
CA LEU A 92 -3.27 -0.97 10.59
C LEU A 92 -2.94 0.42 10.03
N SER A 93 -2.16 1.21 10.76
CA SER A 93 -1.67 2.49 10.26
C SER A 93 -0.79 2.31 9.01
N GLY A 94 -0.75 3.34 8.16
CA GLY A 94 0.08 3.33 6.96
C GLY A 94 1.55 3.03 7.24
N MET A 95 2.09 3.53 8.37
CA MET A 95 3.48 3.24 8.76
C MET A 95 3.69 1.80 9.24
N ASN A 96 2.72 1.18 9.92
CA ASN A 96 2.84 -0.22 10.32
C ASN A 96 2.83 -1.15 9.10
N THR A 97 1.95 -0.90 8.13
CA THR A 97 1.95 -1.65 6.86
C THR A 97 3.24 -1.43 6.08
N TYR A 98 3.81 -0.22 6.11
CA TYR A 98 5.12 0.07 5.53
C TYR A 98 6.22 -0.81 6.11
N LEU A 99 6.33 -0.86 7.43
CA LEU A 99 7.35 -1.66 8.12
C LEU A 99 7.22 -3.16 7.82
N MET A 100 6.00 -3.68 7.71
CA MET A 100 5.78 -5.07 7.28
C MET A 100 6.22 -5.32 5.83
N LYS A 101 6.03 -4.35 4.93
CA LYS A 101 6.45 -4.43 3.52
C LYS A 101 7.95 -4.35 3.33
N LEU A 102 8.73 -3.85 4.29
CA LEU A 102 10.20 -3.86 4.20
C LEU A 102 10.76 -5.28 4.08
N GLY A 103 10.10 -6.26 4.69
CA GLY A 103 10.65 -7.62 4.84
C GLY A 103 11.70 -7.70 5.94
N PRO A 104 11.96 -8.91 6.46
CA PRO A 104 12.87 -9.11 7.60
C PRO A 104 14.30 -8.69 7.32
N GLU A 105 14.74 -8.80 6.06
CA GLU A 105 16.08 -8.48 5.58
C GLU A 105 16.39 -6.97 5.55
N ASN A 106 15.34 -6.14 5.52
CA ASN A 106 15.46 -4.69 5.41
C ASN A 106 15.18 -3.96 6.73
N LEU A 107 14.81 -4.70 7.77
CA LEU A 107 14.66 -4.15 9.11
C LEU A 107 16.02 -3.87 9.73
N GLY A 108 16.26 -2.62 10.15
CA GLY A 108 17.51 -2.18 10.77
C GLY A 108 17.76 -2.78 12.16
N PRO A 109 18.90 -2.45 12.80
CA PRO A 109 19.30 -3.02 14.09
C PRO A 109 18.39 -2.61 15.26
N GLY A 110 17.54 -1.60 15.09
CA GLY A 110 16.54 -1.21 16.10
C GLY A 110 15.32 -2.12 16.18
N PHE A 111 15.19 -3.09 15.28
CA PHE A 111 14.10 -4.05 15.25
C PHE A 111 14.49 -5.36 15.91
N SER A 112 13.56 -5.93 16.67
CA SER A 112 13.76 -7.21 17.40
C SER A 112 13.60 -8.42 16.48
N GLU A 113 13.99 -9.62 16.96
CA GLU A 113 13.71 -10.88 16.26
C GLU A 113 12.21 -11.14 16.08
N LEU A 114 11.39 -10.66 17.02
CA LEU A 114 9.94 -10.74 16.87
C LEU A 114 9.44 -9.86 15.71
N ASP A 115 10.03 -8.68 15.50
CA ASP A 115 9.71 -7.84 14.33
C ASP A 115 10.08 -8.55 13.04
N ARG A 116 11.23 -9.21 12.97
CA ARG A 116 11.67 -10.00 11.81
C ARG A 116 10.74 -11.19 11.55
N THR A 117 10.31 -11.89 12.59
CA THR A 117 9.31 -12.96 12.49
C THR A 117 7.99 -12.44 11.92
N LEU A 118 7.50 -11.31 12.42
CA LEU A 118 6.28 -10.69 11.90
C LEU A 118 6.42 -10.22 10.45
N ALA A 119 7.57 -9.64 10.09
CA ALA A 119 7.87 -9.23 8.71
C ALA A 119 8.09 -10.42 7.74
N SER A 120 8.25 -11.65 8.26
CA SER A 120 8.32 -12.89 7.49
C SER A 120 6.99 -13.63 7.44
N SER A 121 5.94 -13.11 8.05
CA SER A 121 4.63 -13.76 8.14
C SER A 121 3.88 -13.74 6.80
N VAL A 122 2.90 -14.66 6.64
CA VAL A 122 2.05 -14.69 5.44
C VAL A 122 1.38 -13.35 5.16
N PRO A 123 0.82 -12.62 6.15
CA PRO A 123 0.33 -11.27 5.92
C PRO A 123 1.39 -10.30 5.38
N ALA A 124 2.60 -10.31 5.92
CA ALA A 124 3.68 -9.42 5.45
C ALA A 124 4.12 -9.77 4.02
N ILE A 125 4.25 -11.06 3.69
CA ILE A 125 4.51 -11.55 2.33
C ILE A 125 3.41 -11.07 1.39
N SER A 126 2.13 -11.22 1.79
CA SER A 126 1.00 -10.77 0.98
C SER A 126 1.01 -9.27 0.73
N LEU A 127 1.35 -8.45 1.74
CA LEU A 127 1.47 -7.00 1.60
C LEU A 127 2.57 -6.60 0.59
N ARG A 128 3.69 -7.31 0.57
CA ARG A 128 4.78 -7.08 -0.41
C ARG A 128 4.36 -7.44 -1.82
N LEU A 129 3.79 -8.62 -2.01
CA LEU A 129 3.29 -9.07 -3.32
C LEU A 129 2.15 -8.18 -3.83
N ARG A 130 1.25 -7.76 -2.95
CA ARG A 130 0.16 -6.84 -3.27
C ARG A 130 0.67 -5.51 -3.81
N LEU A 131 1.69 -4.92 -3.16
CA LEU A 131 2.33 -3.71 -3.65
C LEU A 131 2.95 -3.91 -5.04
N GLN A 132 3.66 -5.00 -5.26
CA GLN A 132 4.28 -5.31 -6.56
C GLN A 132 3.21 -5.45 -7.65
N GLU A 133 2.11 -6.15 -7.38
CA GLU A 133 1.05 -6.40 -8.34
C GLU A 133 0.23 -5.15 -8.67
N ILE A 134 -0.11 -4.32 -7.68
CA ILE A 134 -0.83 -3.07 -7.96
C ILE A 134 0.02 -2.13 -8.82
N VAL A 135 1.31 -2.04 -8.54
CA VAL A 135 2.28 -1.25 -9.33
C VAL A 135 2.40 -1.79 -10.76
N ARG A 136 2.51 -3.11 -10.93
CA ARG A 136 2.59 -3.76 -12.24
C ARG A 136 1.35 -3.47 -13.08
N LEU A 137 0.17 -3.76 -12.54
CA LEU A 137 -1.11 -3.58 -13.25
C LEU A 137 -1.37 -2.11 -13.60
N LEU A 138 -1.06 -1.17 -12.69
CA LEU A 138 -1.15 0.26 -12.97
C LEU A 138 -0.19 0.68 -14.10
N ALA A 139 1.06 0.23 -14.05
CA ALA A 139 2.06 0.57 -15.07
C ALA A 139 1.64 0.05 -16.45
N GLU A 140 1.18 -1.20 -16.53
CA GLU A 140 0.68 -1.81 -17.77
C GLU A 140 -0.54 -1.05 -18.35
N SER A 141 -1.45 -0.61 -17.48
CA SER A 141 -2.64 0.13 -17.91
C SER A 141 -2.34 1.58 -18.32
N LEU A 142 -1.37 2.21 -17.68
CA LEU A 142 -1.08 3.65 -17.87
C LEU A 142 -0.03 3.91 -18.94
N ALA A 143 0.92 3.01 -19.17
CA ALA A 143 1.99 3.22 -20.14
C ALA A 143 1.47 3.56 -21.56
N PRO A 144 0.48 2.85 -22.14
CA PRO A 144 -0.07 3.19 -23.45
C PRO A 144 -0.81 4.55 -23.44
N VAL A 145 -1.52 4.89 -22.37
CA VAL A 145 -2.23 6.17 -22.24
C VAL A 145 -1.24 7.33 -22.13
N LEU A 146 -0.19 7.17 -21.32
CA LEU A 146 0.88 8.15 -21.21
C LEU A 146 1.62 8.35 -22.54
N ALA A 147 1.89 7.28 -23.28
CA ALA A 147 2.53 7.35 -24.59
C ALA A 147 1.67 8.11 -25.62
N ALA A 148 0.37 7.85 -25.63
CA ALA A 148 -0.58 8.51 -26.55
C ALA A 148 -0.76 10.02 -26.25
N HIS A 149 -0.49 10.46 -25.03
CA HIS A 149 -0.73 11.83 -24.58
C HIS A 149 0.51 12.47 -23.92
N PRO A 150 1.62 12.71 -24.67
CA PRO A 150 2.92 13.12 -24.11
C PRO A 150 2.91 14.48 -23.38
N HIS A 151 1.95 15.35 -23.66
CA HIS A 151 1.89 16.70 -23.10
C HIS A 151 0.89 16.86 -21.94
N ARG A 152 0.15 15.81 -21.59
CA ARG A 152 -0.79 15.90 -20.48
C ARG A 152 -0.07 15.73 -19.14
N ASN A 153 -0.46 16.52 -18.14
CA ASN A 153 -0.03 16.32 -16.76
C ASN A 153 -0.50 14.97 -16.23
N PHE A 154 0.17 14.47 -15.19
CA PHE A 154 -0.18 13.21 -14.56
C PHE A 154 -0.55 13.43 -13.09
N GLN A 155 -1.75 13.03 -12.72
CA GLN A 155 -2.31 13.17 -11.36
C GLN A 155 -2.49 11.77 -10.76
N LEU A 156 -1.95 11.56 -9.58
CA LEU A 156 -2.06 10.32 -8.81
C LEU A 156 -2.86 10.62 -7.55
N ILE A 157 -4.01 9.97 -7.37
CA ILE A 157 -4.88 10.16 -6.22
C ILE A 157 -4.86 8.88 -5.39
N ASN A 158 -4.33 8.97 -4.20
CA ASN A 158 -4.13 7.84 -3.32
C ASN A 158 -5.08 7.94 -2.13
N ILE A 159 -6.09 7.05 -2.08
CA ILE A 159 -7.13 7.04 -1.02
C ILE A 159 -6.73 6.04 0.06
N ALA A 160 -6.57 6.52 1.30
CA ALA A 160 -6.03 5.77 2.43
C ALA A 160 -4.61 5.25 2.15
N GLY A 161 -3.80 6.11 1.53
CA GLY A 161 -2.53 5.73 0.92
C GLY A 161 -1.35 5.65 1.88
N GLY A 162 -1.49 6.10 3.13
CA GLY A 162 -0.38 6.14 4.05
C GLY A 162 0.85 6.83 3.43
N PRO A 163 2.00 6.12 3.30
CA PRO A 163 3.21 6.64 2.65
C PRO A 163 3.14 6.77 1.13
N SER A 164 2.01 6.46 0.49
CA SER A 164 1.83 6.51 -0.98
C SER A 164 2.82 5.64 -1.77
N LEU A 165 3.11 4.47 -1.24
CA LEU A 165 4.11 3.56 -1.83
C LEU A 165 3.75 3.08 -3.23
N ASP A 166 2.49 2.79 -3.47
CA ASP A 166 1.97 2.39 -4.78
C ASP A 166 2.19 3.49 -5.82
N SER A 167 1.91 4.76 -5.49
CA SER A 167 2.14 5.89 -6.38
C SER A 167 3.64 6.14 -6.64
N ILE A 168 4.48 6.14 -5.60
CA ILE A 168 5.93 6.33 -5.74
C ILE A 168 6.54 5.20 -6.57
N ASN A 169 6.19 3.95 -6.26
CA ASN A 169 6.70 2.78 -6.96
C ASN A 169 6.16 2.66 -8.40
N LEU A 170 4.93 3.14 -8.65
CA LEU A 170 4.42 3.27 -10.02
C LEU A 170 5.30 4.19 -10.86
N LEU A 171 5.68 5.35 -10.32
CA LEU A 171 6.56 6.30 -11.01
C LEU A 171 7.96 5.72 -11.24
N ILE A 172 8.54 5.05 -10.24
CA ILE A 172 9.82 4.34 -10.40
C ILE A 172 9.71 3.29 -11.50
N ARG A 173 8.68 2.45 -11.47
CA ARG A 173 8.47 1.39 -12.45
C ARG A 173 8.28 1.94 -13.88
N LEU A 174 7.41 2.96 -14.03
CA LEU A 174 7.20 3.61 -15.33
C LEU A 174 8.47 4.26 -15.85
N HIS A 175 9.28 4.90 -15.00
CA HIS A 175 10.52 5.52 -15.43
C HIS A 175 11.60 4.50 -15.78
N HIS A 176 11.68 3.41 -15.01
CA HIS A 176 12.59 2.30 -15.28
C HIS A 176 12.28 1.59 -16.61
N ASP A 177 11.02 1.19 -16.81
CA ASP A 177 10.62 0.40 -18.00
C ASP A 177 10.41 1.26 -19.23
N HIS A 178 10.04 2.53 -19.06
CA HIS A 178 9.68 3.47 -20.11
C HIS A 178 10.27 4.87 -19.85
N PRO A 179 11.59 5.06 -19.91
CA PRO A 179 12.27 6.28 -19.44
C PRO A 179 11.85 7.57 -20.13
N ARG A 180 11.11 7.49 -21.25
CA ARG A 180 10.62 8.65 -22.00
C ARG A 180 9.21 9.09 -21.64
N LEU A 181 8.47 8.34 -20.83
CA LEU A 181 7.06 8.64 -20.54
C LEU A 181 6.86 9.77 -19.54
N LEU A 182 7.73 9.89 -18.53
CA LEU A 182 7.54 10.84 -17.44
C LEU A 182 8.26 12.19 -17.62
N PRO A 183 9.44 12.28 -18.23
CA PRO A 183 10.15 13.56 -18.39
C PRO A 183 9.31 14.64 -19.05
N GLY A 184 9.40 15.88 -18.54
CA GLY A 184 8.68 17.03 -19.06
C GLY A 184 7.21 17.13 -18.65
N ARG A 185 6.69 16.14 -17.90
CA ARG A 185 5.34 16.20 -17.30
C ARG A 185 5.39 16.79 -15.92
N ARG A 186 4.36 17.55 -15.59
CA ARG A 186 4.05 17.87 -14.19
C ARG A 186 3.29 16.72 -13.56
N ILE A 187 3.85 16.13 -12.51
CA ILE A 187 3.30 14.98 -11.80
C ILE A 187 2.90 15.40 -10.39
N ARG A 188 1.68 15.08 -9.96
CA ARG A 188 1.16 15.40 -8.63
C ARG A 188 0.63 14.15 -7.97
N ILE A 189 1.08 13.87 -6.75
CA ILE A 189 0.57 12.79 -5.90
C ILE A 189 -0.29 13.43 -4.81
N HIS A 190 -1.56 13.10 -4.78
CA HIS A 190 -2.53 13.55 -3.78
C HIS A 190 -2.81 12.42 -2.81
N VAL A 191 -2.34 12.53 -1.58
CA VAL A 191 -2.54 11.51 -0.55
C VAL A 191 -3.71 11.92 0.35
N LEU A 192 -4.78 11.14 0.30
CA LEU A 192 -5.99 11.31 1.10
C LEU A 192 -5.99 10.27 2.21
N ASP A 193 -5.63 10.66 3.44
CA ASP A 193 -5.50 9.75 4.57
C ASP A 193 -5.95 10.41 5.88
N VAL A 194 -6.38 9.61 6.86
CA VAL A 194 -6.74 10.12 8.19
C VAL A 194 -5.51 10.47 9.02
N GLU A 195 -4.38 9.80 8.77
CA GLU A 195 -3.14 9.95 9.52
C GLU A 195 -2.10 10.72 8.70
N SER A 196 -1.39 11.65 9.33
CA SER A 196 -0.34 12.44 8.67
C SER A 196 1.03 11.77 8.64
N ALA A 197 1.31 10.83 9.53
CA ALA A 197 2.64 10.24 9.69
C ALA A 197 3.11 9.51 8.41
N GLY A 198 2.21 8.74 7.77
CA GLY A 198 2.47 8.08 6.51
C GLY A 198 2.78 9.07 5.38
N PRO A 199 1.88 10.02 5.06
CA PRO A 199 2.11 11.02 4.02
C PRO A 199 3.36 11.88 4.23
N VAL A 200 3.68 12.27 5.47
CA VAL A 200 4.92 12.99 5.79
C VAL A 200 6.15 12.14 5.47
N PHE A 201 6.12 10.86 5.81
CA PHE A 201 7.20 9.95 5.44
C PHE A 201 7.26 9.76 3.92
N GLY A 202 6.12 9.60 3.25
CA GLY A 202 6.03 9.48 1.79
C GLY A 202 6.64 10.67 1.05
N GLY A 203 6.39 11.89 1.51
CA GLY A 203 7.01 13.11 0.96
C GLY A 203 8.53 13.11 1.12
N ARG A 204 9.05 12.66 2.25
CA ARG A 204 10.50 12.53 2.48
C ARG A 204 11.12 11.40 1.64
N ALA A 205 10.40 10.29 1.48
CA ALA A 205 10.79 9.18 0.62
C ALA A 205 10.86 9.62 -0.84
N LEU A 206 9.84 10.33 -1.33
CA LEU A 206 9.85 10.92 -2.67
C LEU A 206 11.03 11.86 -2.87
N SER A 207 11.29 12.78 -1.93
CA SER A 207 12.44 13.68 -2.00
C SER A 207 13.78 12.92 -2.04
N ALA A 208 13.91 11.82 -1.31
CA ALA A 208 15.10 10.99 -1.36
C ALA A 208 15.26 10.31 -2.73
N MET A 209 14.16 9.83 -3.34
CA MET A 209 14.17 9.21 -4.68
C MET A 209 14.41 10.22 -5.82
N GLN A 210 14.20 11.52 -5.59
CA GLN A 210 14.49 12.60 -6.54
C GLN A 210 15.90 13.16 -6.40
N ALA A 211 16.71 12.70 -5.44
CA ALA A 211 18.09 13.15 -5.25
C ALA A 211 18.98 12.75 -6.46
N PRO A 212 20.13 13.43 -6.67
CA PRO A 212 21.05 13.09 -7.75
C PRO A 212 21.49 11.62 -7.72
N GLY A 213 21.38 10.92 -8.84
CA GLY A 213 21.69 9.51 -8.99
C GLY A 213 20.59 8.53 -8.59
N GLU A 214 19.45 9.03 -8.13
CA GLU A 214 18.34 8.21 -7.64
C GLU A 214 17.23 8.02 -8.71
N PRO A 215 16.34 7.02 -8.57
CA PRO A 215 15.43 6.58 -9.63
C PRO A 215 14.49 7.64 -10.22
N LEU A 216 14.17 8.70 -9.50
CA LEU A 216 13.25 9.76 -9.95
C LEU A 216 13.96 11.12 -10.12
N GLU A 217 15.29 11.11 -10.25
CA GLU A 217 16.06 12.34 -10.50
C GLU A 217 15.53 13.11 -11.71
N GLY A 218 15.43 14.43 -11.57
CA GLY A 218 15.06 15.36 -12.65
C GLY A 218 13.57 15.35 -13.04
N LEU A 219 12.72 14.54 -12.41
CA LEU A 219 11.28 14.57 -12.66
C LEU A 219 10.56 15.64 -11.81
N ASP A 220 9.62 16.38 -12.41
CA ASP A 220 8.76 17.35 -11.70
C ASP A 220 7.62 16.62 -10.97
N ILE A 221 7.93 16.11 -9.77
CA ILE A 221 6.97 15.37 -8.93
C ILE A 221 6.80 16.11 -7.60
N THR A 222 5.55 16.29 -7.17
CA THR A 222 5.22 16.75 -5.80
C THR A 222 4.20 15.84 -5.17
N LEU A 223 4.23 15.76 -3.83
CA LEU A 223 3.28 15.03 -3.01
C LEU A 223 2.58 16.00 -2.07
N GLU A 224 1.24 15.97 -2.08
CA GLU A 224 0.37 16.78 -1.25
C GLU A 224 -0.49 15.88 -0.37
N TYR A 225 -0.59 16.21 0.92
CA TYR A 225 -1.42 15.48 1.88
C TYR A 225 -2.68 16.27 2.22
N THR A 226 -3.81 15.59 2.19
CA THR A 226 -5.09 16.13 2.63
C THR A 226 -5.72 15.17 3.66
N PRO A 227 -6.04 15.64 4.88
CA PRO A 227 -6.78 14.85 5.85
C PRO A 227 -8.13 14.42 5.28
N TYR A 228 -8.34 13.11 5.19
CA TYR A 228 -9.55 12.56 4.58
C TYR A 228 -9.99 11.27 5.28
N GLN A 229 -11.29 11.18 5.55
CA GLN A 229 -11.92 9.98 6.05
C GLN A 229 -12.93 9.46 5.01
N TRP A 230 -12.77 8.23 4.55
CA TRP A 230 -13.60 7.65 3.49
C TRP A 230 -15.08 7.46 3.86
N ALA A 231 -15.46 7.56 5.15
CA ALA A 231 -16.85 7.60 5.56
C ALA A 231 -17.62 8.85 5.06
N GLU A 232 -16.89 9.86 4.55
CA GLU A 232 -17.43 11.13 4.08
C GLU A 232 -17.16 11.33 2.56
N PRO A 233 -17.80 10.58 1.66
CA PRO A 233 -17.48 10.62 0.23
C PRO A 233 -17.73 12.00 -0.42
N GLN A 234 -18.60 12.83 0.12
CA GLN A 234 -18.83 14.21 -0.37
C GLN A 234 -17.59 15.09 -0.27
N ARG A 235 -16.73 14.86 0.72
CA ARG A 235 -15.45 15.57 0.83
C ARG A 235 -14.49 15.19 -0.28
N LEU A 236 -14.52 13.92 -0.74
CA LEU A 236 -13.77 13.50 -1.92
C LEU A 236 -14.24 14.26 -3.16
N GLN A 237 -15.54 14.37 -3.36
CA GLN A 237 -16.10 15.11 -4.48
C GLN A 237 -15.60 16.56 -4.51
N SER A 238 -15.77 17.29 -3.43
CA SER A 238 -15.33 18.69 -3.33
C SER A 238 -13.83 18.85 -3.55
N TYR A 239 -13.03 17.89 -3.05
CA TYR A 239 -11.59 17.90 -3.27
C TYR A 239 -11.23 17.69 -4.74
N LEU A 240 -11.79 16.67 -5.39
CA LEU A 240 -11.53 16.37 -6.79
C LEU A 240 -11.97 17.50 -7.73
N GLU A 241 -13.10 18.18 -7.42
CA GLU A 241 -13.57 19.34 -8.17
C GLU A 241 -12.61 20.54 -8.08
N SER A 242 -11.81 20.63 -7.00
CA SER A 242 -10.78 21.66 -6.85
C SER A 242 -9.53 21.40 -7.69
N LEU A 243 -9.37 20.18 -8.26
CA LEU A 243 -8.23 19.78 -9.07
C LEU A 243 -8.53 19.91 -10.57
N GLU A 244 -7.55 20.30 -11.36
CA GLU A 244 -7.69 20.40 -12.83
C GLU A 244 -7.55 19.03 -13.52
N LEU A 245 -8.44 18.08 -13.18
CA LEU A 245 -8.33 16.69 -13.63
C LEU A 245 -8.72 16.46 -15.10
N GLN A 246 -9.60 17.30 -15.68
CA GLN A 246 -10.11 17.09 -17.05
C GLN A 246 -9.00 17.14 -18.11
N LYS A 247 -7.90 17.84 -17.86
CA LYS A 247 -6.76 17.97 -18.79
C LYS A 247 -5.60 17.05 -18.44
N ALA A 248 -5.75 16.20 -17.43
CA ALA A 248 -4.70 15.31 -16.94
C ALA A 248 -4.99 13.84 -17.28
N ILE A 249 -3.96 13.03 -17.27
CA ILE A 249 -4.09 11.57 -17.08
C ILE A 249 -4.19 11.35 -15.58
N VAL A 250 -5.11 10.52 -15.14
CA VAL A 250 -5.39 10.32 -13.72
C VAL A 250 -5.24 8.84 -13.35
N ALA A 251 -4.48 8.55 -12.32
CA ALA A 251 -4.49 7.27 -11.67
C ALA A 251 -5.07 7.43 -10.25
N VAL A 252 -6.00 6.58 -9.88
CA VAL A 252 -6.52 6.49 -8.51
C VAL A 252 -6.10 5.16 -7.94
N SER A 253 -5.62 5.15 -6.70
CA SER A 253 -5.27 3.91 -6.02
C SER A 253 -5.78 3.88 -4.58
N SER A 254 -6.11 2.69 -4.11
CA SER A 254 -6.38 2.42 -2.71
C SER A 254 -5.86 1.02 -2.36
N GLU A 255 -4.63 0.98 -1.88
CA GLU A 255 -3.92 -0.25 -1.53
C GLU A 255 -4.09 -0.57 -0.04
N GLY A 256 -5.03 -1.45 0.29
CA GLY A 256 -5.29 -1.89 1.67
C GLY A 256 -6.11 -0.91 2.51
N GLY A 257 -6.95 -0.13 1.86
CA GLY A 257 -7.77 0.90 2.50
C GLY A 257 -9.26 0.74 2.23
N LEU A 258 -9.85 1.74 1.60
CA LEU A 258 -11.30 1.85 1.37
C LEU A 258 -11.96 0.56 0.86
N PHE A 259 -11.37 -0.13 -0.12
CA PHE A 259 -12.00 -1.28 -0.76
C PHE A 259 -11.89 -2.57 0.05
N ASP A 260 -10.98 -2.66 0.99
CA ASP A 260 -10.89 -3.76 1.95
C ASP A 260 -11.86 -3.58 3.14
N TYR A 261 -12.06 -2.35 3.62
CA TYR A 261 -12.81 -2.05 4.83
C TYR A 261 -14.19 -1.41 4.60
N GLY A 262 -14.41 -0.79 3.44
CA GLY A 262 -15.64 -0.09 3.12
C GLY A 262 -16.80 -1.02 2.79
N THR A 263 -18.01 -0.63 3.17
CA THR A 263 -19.23 -1.29 2.72
C THR A 263 -19.44 -1.11 1.23
N ASP A 264 -20.29 -1.95 0.61
CA ASP A 264 -20.61 -1.84 -0.82
C ASP A 264 -21.19 -0.46 -1.17
N SER A 265 -21.97 0.12 -0.27
CA SER A 265 -22.50 1.48 -0.44
C SER A 265 -21.40 2.54 -0.47
N LEU A 266 -20.41 2.44 0.43
CA LEU A 266 -19.28 3.37 0.46
C LEU A 266 -18.42 3.23 -0.80
N ILE A 267 -18.09 2.01 -1.19
CA ILE A 267 -17.31 1.73 -2.41
C ILE A 267 -18.03 2.27 -3.64
N SER A 268 -19.32 1.93 -3.80
CA SER A 268 -20.12 2.42 -4.92
C SER A 268 -20.23 3.95 -4.94
N GLY A 269 -20.37 4.57 -3.76
CA GLY A 269 -20.38 6.04 -3.64
C GLY A 269 -19.10 6.67 -4.16
N HIS A 270 -17.92 6.14 -3.75
CA HIS A 270 -16.62 6.62 -4.22
C HIS A 270 -16.43 6.40 -5.72
N LEU A 271 -16.74 5.21 -6.22
CA LEU A 271 -16.62 4.89 -7.64
C LEU A 271 -17.53 5.80 -8.50
N LYS A 272 -18.75 6.11 -8.07
CA LYS A 272 -19.65 7.05 -8.76
C LYS A 272 -19.10 8.48 -8.76
N ILE A 273 -18.54 8.95 -7.65
CA ILE A 273 -17.89 10.26 -7.58
C ILE A 273 -16.71 10.32 -8.53
N LEU A 274 -15.83 9.32 -8.49
CA LEU A 274 -14.70 9.20 -9.43
C LEU A 274 -15.20 9.16 -10.87
N HIS A 275 -16.28 8.47 -11.18
CA HIS A 275 -16.85 8.41 -12.51
C HIS A 275 -17.41 9.75 -12.97
N ALA A 276 -18.05 10.53 -12.10
CA ALA A 276 -18.71 11.79 -12.45
C ALA A 276 -17.76 12.96 -12.72
N ILE A 277 -16.63 13.00 -12.00
CA ILE A 277 -15.75 14.21 -11.98
C ILE A 277 -14.70 14.22 -13.09
N VAL A 278 -14.55 13.17 -13.86
CA VAL A 278 -13.25 12.80 -14.33
C VAL A 278 -12.99 12.96 -15.80
N SER A 279 -11.68 13.12 -16.02
CA SER A 279 -10.91 12.93 -17.24
C SER A 279 -11.29 11.63 -17.96
N GLU A 280 -11.32 11.70 -19.27
CA GLU A 280 -11.46 10.60 -20.22
C GLU A 280 -10.39 9.50 -20.00
N HIS A 281 -9.26 9.85 -19.35
CA HIS A 281 -8.10 9.00 -19.12
C HIS A 281 -7.87 8.75 -17.64
N MET A 282 -8.82 8.07 -16.95
CA MET A 282 -8.66 7.62 -15.58
C MET A 282 -8.57 6.11 -15.48
N VAL A 283 -7.62 5.66 -14.68
CA VAL A 283 -7.44 4.28 -14.25
C VAL A 283 -7.58 4.22 -12.74
N VAL A 284 -8.36 3.27 -12.22
CA VAL A 284 -8.52 3.05 -10.77
C VAL A 284 -7.97 1.69 -10.39
N ALA A 285 -7.03 1.62 -9.46
CA ALA A 285 -6.50 0.37 -8.94
C ALA A 285 -6.85 0.19 -7.46
N VAL A 286 -7.32 -0.98 -7.13
CA VAL A 286 -7.84 -1.29 -5.80
C VAL A 286 -7.41 -2.66 -5.33
N THR A 287 -7.45 -2.86 -4.01
CA THR A 287 -7.30 -4.19 -3.42
C THR A 287 -8.56 -4.58 -2.65
N THR A 288 -8.91 -5.86 -2.72
CA THR A 288 -10.03 -6.44 -1.96
C THR A 288 -9.59 -7.73 -1.27
N THR A 289 -10.24 -8.07 -0.17
CA THR A 289 -10.01 -9.33 0.52
C THR A 289 -10.93 -10.40 -0.06
N PRO A 290 -10.40 -11.53 -0.59
CA PRO A 290 -11.22 -12.60 -1.14
C PRO A 290 -12.01 -13.35 -0.05
N THR A 291 -13.09 -14.04 -0.46
CA THR A 291 -13.93 -14.86 0.44
C THR A 291 -13.31 -16.21 0.78
N GLU A 292 -12.28 -16.61 0.06
CA GLU A 292 -11.59 -17.89 0.20
C GLU A 292 -10.08 -17.72 0.36
N GLY A 293 -9.42 -18.77 0.81
CA GLY A 293 -7.96 -18.80 0.95
C GLY A 293 -7.44 -18.17 2.26
N PRO A 294 -6.12 -17.95 2.35
CA PRO A 294 -5.45 -17.50 3.56
C PRO A 294 -5.95 -16.14 4.09
N GLY A 295 -6.42 -15.25 3.20
CA GLY A 295 -6.94 -13.93 3.58
C GLY A 295 -8.21 -14.03 4.41
N CYS A 296 -9.16 -14.85 3.98
CA CYS A 296 -10.40 -15.09 4.73
C CYS A 296 -10.13 -15.74 6.10
N ALA A 297 -9.29 -16.77 6.14
CA ALA A 297 -8.91 -17.44 7.38
C ALA A 297 -8.21 -16.50 8.36
N PHE A 298 -7.32 -15.63 7.87
CA PHE A 298 -6.63 -14.64 8.69
C PHE A 298 -7.61 -13.62 9.29
N ASN A 299 -8.57 -13.11 8.52
CA ASN A 299 -9.57 -12.16 9.01
C ASN A 299 -10.41 -12.74 10.17
N GLN A 300 -10.77 -14.01 10.08
CA GLN A 300 -11.52 -14.69 11.14
C GLN A 300 -10.74 -14.82 12.45
N THR A 301 -9.41 -14.91 12.37
CA THR A 301 -8.55 -15.15 13.54
C THR A 301 -7.89 -13.90 14.09
N SER A 302 -7.59 -12.91 13.24
CA SER A 302 -6.83 -11.70 13.62
C SER A 302 -7.67 -10.57 14.21
N GLY A 303 -9.01 -10.65 14.08
CA GLY A 303 -9.90 -9.52 14.45
C GLY A 303 -9.84 -8.34 13.46
N ALA A 304 -9.22 -8.50 12.30
CA ALA A 304 -9.30 -7.53 11.22
C ALA A 304 -10.76 -7.39 10.75
N ARG A 305 -11.17 -6.16 10.44
CA ARG A 305 -12.57 -5.88 10.03
C ARG A 305 -12.74 -5.71 8.53
N THR A 306 -11.90 -6.36 7.74
CA THR A 306 -12.05 -6.31 6.27
C THR A 306 -13.34 -7.03 5.84
N ILE A 307 -13.94 -6.53 4.77
CA ILE A 307 -15.14 -7.12 4.18
C ILE A 307 -14.71 -7.94 2.97
N SER A 308 -14.80 -9.26 3.12
CA SER A 308 -14.45 -10.20 2.04
C SER A 308 -15.47 -10.15 0.91
N ARG A 309 -14.97 -10.19 -0.34
CA ARG A 309 -15.79 -10.21 -1.58
C ARG A 309 -15.23 -11.22 -2.56
N THR A 310 -16.09 -11.87 -3.33
CA THR A 310 -15.62 -12.60 -4.52
C THR A 310 -15.23 -11.60 -5.60
N HIS A 311 -14.39 -12.01 -6.54
CA HIS A 311 -14.03 -11.19 -7.69
C HIS A 311 -15.27 -10.76 -8.48
N GLU A 312 -16.22 -11.67 -8.70
CA GLU A 312 -17.47 -11.43 -9.44
C GLU A 312 -18.35 -10.41 -8.71
N ALA A 313 -18.51 -10.54 -7.39
CA ALA A 313 -19.29 -9.59 -6.60
C ALA A 313 -18.67 -8.18 -6.63
N PHE A 314 -17.34 -8.09 -6.62
CA PHE A 314 -16.66 -6.80 -6.77
C PHE A 314 -16.80 -6.24 -8.20
N ALA A 315 -16.65 -7.07 -9.23
CA ALA A 315 -16.83 -6.68 -10.62
C ALA A 315 -18.27 -6.16 -10.90
N ASP A 316 -19.28 -6.82 -10.34
CA ASP A 316 -20.68 -6.38 -10.41
C ASP A 316 -20.90 -5.02 -9.73
N LEU A 317 -20.27 -4.81 -8.56
CA LEU A 317 -20.34 -3.53 -7.84
C LEU A 317 -19.68 -2.41 -8.65
N ALA A 318 -18.52 -2.68 -9.26
CA ALA A 318 -17.82 -1.76 -10.14
C ALA A 318 -18.67 -1.41 -11.36
N ALA A 319 -19.26 -2.42 -12.04
CA ALA A 319 -20.10 -2.24 -13.22
C ALA A 319 -21.33 -1.37 -12.94
N LYS A 320 -22.02 -1.58 -11.82
CA LYS A 320 -23.14 -0.73 -11.35
C LYS A 320 -22.74 0.71 -11.02
N SER A 321 -21.43 0.95 -10.94
CA SER A 321 -20.86 2.28 -10.66
C SER A 321 -20.18 2.90 -11.88
N GLY A 322 -20.33 2.30 -13.08
CA GLY A 322 -19.79 2.80 -14.36
C GLY A 322 -18.35 2.36 -14.67
N TRP A 323 -17.85 1.30 -14.03
CA TRP A 323 -16.50 0.81 -14.20
C TRP A 323 -16.48 -0.64 -14.68
N VAL A 324 -15.44 -1.01 -15.43
CA VAL A 324 -15.17 -2.40 -15.84
C VAL A 324 -13.79 -2.82 -15.34
N VAL A 325 -13.68 -4.03 -14.82
CA VAL A 325 -12.40 -4.63 -14.43
C VAL A 325 -11.65 -5.01 -15.70
N THR A 326 -10.49 -4.39 -15.93
CA THR A 326 -9.64 -4.62 -17.11
C THR A 326 -8.31 -5.29 -16.79
N GLY A 327 -7.94 -5.31 -15.50
CA GLY A 327 -6.76 -6.01 -15.00
C GLY A 327 -7.07 -6.67 -13.66
N PHE A 328 -6.55 -7.87 -13.46
CA PHE A 328 -6.76 -8.65 -12.24
C PHE A 328 -5.55 -9.50 -11.90
N ALA A 329 -5.21 -9.56 -10.61
CA ALA A 329 -4.26 -10.51 -10.07
C ALA A 329 -4.71 -10.96 -8.68
N ARG A 330 -4.57 -12.25 -8.40
CA ARG A 330 -4.75 -12.79 -7.05
C ARG A 330 -3.39 -13.01 -6.42
N VAL A 331 -3.17 -12.39 -5.28
CA VAL A 331 -2.04 -12.65 -4.40
C VAL A 331 -2.54 -13.34 -3.14
N LEU A 332 -1.65 -13.86 -2.30
CA LEU A 332 -1.98 -14.76 -1.18
C LEU A 332 -3.27 -14.42 -0.40
N MET A 333 -3.43 -13.16 0.00
CA MET A 333 -4.51 -12.72 0.87
C MET A 333 -5.39 -11.64 0.26
N ASN A 334 -5.06 -11.19 -0.95
CA ASN A 334 -5.75 -10.08 -1.58
C ASN A 334 -5.99 -10.34 -3.07
N ASP A 335 -7.07 -9.79 -3.59
CA ASP A 335 -7.29 -9.57 -5.01
C ASP A 335 -6.90 -8.13 -5.35
N VAL A 336 -6.17 -7.95 -6.44
CA VAL A 336 -5.80 -6.65 -7.01
C VAL A 336 -6.56 -6.47 -8.31
N SER A 337 -7.29 -5.40 -8.44
CA SER A 337 -8.10 -5.11 -9.64
C SER A 337 -7.79 -3.72 -10.19
N VAL A 338 -7.72 -3.62 -11.52
CA VAL A 338 -7.67 -2.36 -12.23
C VAL A 338 -8.98 -2.14 -12.97
N LEU A 339 -9.51 -0.94 -12.84
CA LEU A 339 -10.79 -0.53 -13.39
C LEU A 339 -10.57 0.58 -14.42
N ASN A 340 -11.26 0.47 -15.55
CA ASN A 340 -11.43 1.54 -16.52
C ASN A 340 -12.91 1.91 -16.63
N ARG A 341 -13.19 3.12 -17.14
CA ARG A 341 -14.59 3.56 -17.37
C ARG A 341 -15.26 2.68 -18.41
N THR A 342 -16.54 2.40 -18.20
CA THR A 342 -17.38 1.88 -19.29
C THR A 342 -17.58 2.96 -20.34
N SER A 343 -17.48 2.59 -21.62
CA SER A 343 -17.71 3.48 -22.76
C SER A 343 -19.13 4.04 -22.76
#